data_f306d1ce29687029190f857c1e52bfc7
#
_entry.id   f306d1ce29687029190f857c1e52bfc7
#
_cell.length_a   1.000
_cell.length_b   1.000
_cell.length_c   1.000
_cell.angle_alpha   90.00
_cell.angle_beta   90.00
_cell.angle_gamma   90.00
#
_symmetry.space_group_name_H-M   'P 1'
#
loop_
_entity.id
_entity.type
_entity.pdbx_description
1 polymer ?
#
loop_
_entity_poly.entity_id
_entity_poly.type
_entity_poly.pdbx_seq_one_letter_code
_entity_poly.pdbx_strand_id
1 'polypeptide(L)'
;MPARAPNVAIDAERVGHFILVIRLQRVLLDEHLAALYGVETRVLLQAVKRNLERFPPDFMFALSSAEWTALRSQSVTSKSNRGGRRYSPYAFAEQGVAMLSSVLNSDRAIAVNIEIMRSFVRIRSLLEADKPLARKFDRLERKLASHDQAIVGILSAIRQLMNPPEPKRRGIGFTADLKE
;
A
#
# COMPACT_ATOMS: atom_id res chain seq x y z
N MET A 1 43.60 6.99 21.16
CA MET A 1 42.49 7.62 20.47
C MET A 1 41.97 6.62 19.46
N PRO A 2 40.80 5.94 19.67
CA PRO A 2 40.23 5.07 18.65
C PRO A 2 39.68 5.94 17.52
N ALA A 3 40.03 5.60 16.27
CA ALA A 3 39.56 6.28 15.08
C ALA A 3 38.03 6.20 15.00
N ARG A 4 37.40 7.35 14.94
CA ARG A 4 35.96 7.50 14.74
C ARG A 4 35.62 6.89 13.36
N ALA A 5 34.89 5.78 13.36
CA ALA A 5 34.42 5.17 12.12
C ALA A 5 33.70 6.21 11.25
N PRO A 6 33.84 6.16 9.91
CA PRO A 6 33.22 7.13 9.04
C PRO A 6 31.71 7.12 9.26
N ASN A 7 31.18 8.27 9.57
CA ASN A 7 29.75 8.52 9.68
C ASN A 7 29.15 8.34 8.28
N VAL A 8 28.75 7.14 7.94
CA VAL A 8 27.97 6.89 6.72
C VAL A 8 26.60 7.53 6.99
N ALA A 9 26.42 8.74 6.50
CA ALA A 9 25.15 9.40 6.51
C ALA A 9 24.16 8.46 5.80
N ILE A 10 23.26 7.87 6.58
CA ILE A 10 22.21 7.00 6.05
C ILE A 10 21.16 7.98 5.56
N ASP A 11 21.02 8.04 4.24
CA ASP A 11 20.05 8.90 3.59
C ASP A 11 18.65 8.37 3.87
N ALA A 12 17.81 9.21 4.47
CA ALA A 12 16.41 8.89 4.78
C ALA A 12 15.62 8.50 3.51
N GLU A 13 15.98 9.03 2.34
CA GLU A 13 15.38 8.64 1.06
C GLU A 13 15.71 7.18 0.72
N ARG A 14 16.95 6.78 0.94
CA ARG A 14 17.38 5.39 0.72
C ARG A 14 16.64 4.41 1.62
N VAL A 15 16.36 4.77 2.86
CA VAL A 15 15.56 3.94 3.77
C VAL A 15 14.13 3.81 3.26
N GLY A 16 13.55 4.91 2.76
CA GLY A 16 12.19 4.92 2.22
C GLY A 16 11.98 3.90 1.09
N HIS A 17 12.98 3.70 0.22
CA HIS A 17 12.92 2.71 -0.87
C HIS A 17 12.90 1.24 -0.41
N PHE A 18 13.34 0.96 0.81
CA PHE A 18 13.33 -0.38 1.37
C PHE A 18 12.05 -0.72 2.12
N ILE A 19 11.21 0.28 2.42
CA ILE A 19 9.93 0.06 3.11
C ILE A 19 8.92 -0.48 2.12
N LEU A 20 8.46 -1.70 2.37
CA LEU A 20 7.46 -2.41 1.57
C LEU A 20 6.12 -2.44 2.29
N VAL A 21 5.03 -2.63 1.54
CA VAL A 21 3.70 -2.88 2.12
C VAL A 21 3.34 -4.35 1.91
N ILE A 22 3.27 -5.11 2.99
CA ILE A 22 2.92 -6.54 2.99
C ILE A 22 1.84 -6.76 4.03
N ARG A 23 0.76 -7.46 3.69
CA ARG A 23 -0.41 -7.68 4.58
C ARG A 23 -0.96 -6.37 5.16
N LEU A 24 -0.99 -5.29 4.36
CA LEU A 24 -1.40 -3.95 4.78
C LEU A 24 -0.51 -3.31 5.87
N GLN A 25 0.64 -3.89 6.14
CA GLN A 25 1.63 -3.37 7.08
C GLN A 25 2.87 -2.90 6.33
N ARG A 26 3.47 -1.80 6.79
CA ARG A 26 4.76 -1.33 6.30
C ARG A 26 5.85 -2.10 7.01
N VAL A 27 6.71 -2.71 6.23
CA VAL A 27 7.75 -3.61 6.72
C VAL A 27 9.09 -3.37 6.02
N LEU A 28 10.15 -3.77 6.67
CA LEU A 28 11.50 -3.90 6.10
C LEU A 28 11.90 -5.38 6.11
N LEU A 29 12.54 -5.83 5.04
CA LEU A 29 13.06 -7.20 4.99
C LEU A 29 14.38 -7.32 5.76
N ASP A 30 14.66 -8.51 6.26
CA ASP A 30 15.88 -8.82 7.01
C ASP A 30 17.17 -8.50 6.22
N GLU A 31 17.20 -8.69 4.90
CA GLU A 31 18.32 -8.36 4.07
C GLU A 31 18.55 -6.84 3.94
N HIS A 32 17.48 -6.07 3.83
CA HIS A 32 17.56 -4.60 3.80
C HIS A 32 18.02 -4.05 5.15
N LEU A 33 17.49 -4.60 6.25
CA LEU A 33 17.91 -4.23 7.60
C LEU A 33 19.38 -4.58 7.84
N ALA A 34 19.83 -5.78 7.44
CA ALA A 34 21.21 -6.19 7.56
C ALA A 34 22.14 -5.24 6.80
N ALA A 35 21.77 -4.86 5.58
CA ALA A 35 22.51 -3.90 4.78
C ALA A 35 22.59 -2.51 5.45
N LEU A 36 21.48 -2.01 5.99
CA LEU A 36 21.41 -0.74 6.70
C LEU A 36 22.27 -0.75 7.97
N TYR A 37 22.16 -1.80 8.77
CA TYR A 37 22.96 -1.95 9.98
C TYR A 37 24.44 -2.28 9.69
N GLY A 38 24.78 -2.68 8.46
CA GLY A 38 26.14 -3.05 8.07
C GLY A 38 26.59 -4.38 8.67
N VAL A 39 25.67 -5.32 8.80
CA VAL A 39 25.90 -6.68 9.31
C VAL A 39 25.43 -7.71 8.29
N GLU A 40 25.92 -8.95 8.40
CA GLU A 40 25.36 -10.03 7.60
C GLU A 40 23.95 -10.38 8.07
N THR A 41 23.06 -10.74 7.13
CA THR A 41 21.68 -11.16 7.43
C THR A 41 21.64 -12.32 8.43
N ARG A 42 22.62 -13.23 8.34
CA ARG A 42 22.75 -14.35 9.29
C ARG A 42 22.99 -13.86 10.71
N VAL A 43 23.86 -12.85 10.88
CA VAL A 43 24.20 -12.29 12.20
C VAL A 43 22.97 -11.59 12.80
N LEU A 44 22.27 -10.79 12.00
CA LEU A 44 21.04 -10.14 12.40
C LEU A 44 19.98 -11.16 12.87
N LEU A 45 19.72 -12.18 12.05
CA LEU A 45 18.72 -13.20 12.39
C LEU A 45 19.15 -14.07 13.62
N GLN A 46 20.45 -14.27 13.82
CA GLN A 46 20.95 -14.95 15.02
C GLN A 46 20.70 -14.12 16.29
N ALA A 47 20.91 -12.80 16.21
CA ALA A 47 20.60 -11.89 17.32
C ALA A 47 19.09 -11.87 17.65
N VAL A 48 18.23 -11.84 16.61
CA VAL A 48 16.78 -11.95 16.76
C VAL A 48 16.39 -13.28 17.43
N LYS A 49 16.92 -14.40 16.95
CA LYS A 49 16.62 -15.74 17.51
C LYS A 49 16.97 -15.87 18.98
N ARG A 50 18.02 -15.20 19.44
CA ARG A 50 18.42 -15.19 20.87
C ARG A 50 17.50 -14.37 21.74
N ASN A 51 16.64 -13.53 21.15
CA ASN A 51 15.73 -12.61 21.82
C ASN A 51 14.32 -12.73 21.25
N LEU A 52 13.87 -13.93 20.92
CA LEU A 52 12.64 -14.17 20.16
C LEU A 52 11.39 -13.66 20.89
N GLU A 53 11.40 -13.63 22.21
CA GLU A 53 10.32 -13.11 23.05
C GLU A 53 10.04 -11.62 22.80
N ARG A 54 10.98 -10.87 22.22
CA ARG A 54 10.84 -9.45 21.85
C ARG A 54 10.22 -9.24 20.48
N PHE A 55 10.00 -10.31 19.73
CA PHE A 55 9.50 -10.26 18.35
C PHE A 55 8.21 -11.08 18.19
N PRO A 56 7.09 -10.64 18.77
CA PRO A 56 5.81 -11.28 18.56
C PRO A 56 5.41 -11.24 17.05
N PRO A 57 4.41 -12.04 16.64
CA PRO A 57 4.03 -12.19 15.22
C PRO A 57 3.61 -10.90 14.50
N ASP A 58 3.17 -9.88 15.22
CA ASP A 58 2.84 -8.55 14.71
C ASP A 58 4.08 -7.65 14.52
N PHE A 59 5.22 -7.97 15.18
CA PHE A 59 6.49 -7.25 15.03
C PHE A 59 7.37 -7.85 13.93
N MET A 60 7.33 -9.18 13.78
CA MET A 60 8.13 -9.91 12.79
C MET A 60 7.38 -11.16 12.33
N PHE A 61 7.41 -11.42 11.03
CA PHE A 61 6.86 -12.64 10.44
C PHE A 61 7.68 -13.10 9.23
N ALA A 62 7.65 -14.40 8.96
CA ALA A 62 8.22 -14.95 7.74
C ALA A 62 7.26 -14.75 6.57
N LEU A 63 7.78 -14.39 5.41
CA LEU A 63 7.01 -14.36 4.18
C LEU A 63 6.66 -15.78 3.73
N SER A 64 5.46 -15.96 3.19
CA SER A 64 5.12 -17.17 2.46
C SER A 64 5.88 -17.25 1.14
N SER A 65 6.01 -18.44 0.57
CA SER A 65 6.63 -18.62 -0.75
C SER A 65 5.92 -17.81 -1.85
N ALA A 66 4.59 -17.68 -1.76
CA ALA A 66 3.80 -16.90 -2.70
C ALA A 66 4.09 -15.40 -2.59
N GLU A 67 4.12 -14.85 -1.38
CA GLU A 67 4.46 -13.44 -1.12
C GLU A 67 5.88 -13.11 -1.60
N TRP A 68 6.83 -14.00 -1.31
CA TRP A 68 8.21 -13.82 -1.75
C TRP A 68 8.35 -13.87 -3.28
N THR A 69 7.66 -14.79 -3.95
CA THR A 69 7.66 -14.87 -5.41
C THR A 69 7.04 -13.64 -6.05
N ALA A 70 5.91 -13.14 -5.51
CA ALA A 70 5.26 -11.93 -5.96
C ALA A 70 6.17 -10.69 -5.83
N LEU A 71 6.89 -10.54 -4.72
CA LEU A 71 7.85 -9.45 -4.52
C LEU A 71 9.02 -9.51 -5.51
N ARG A 72 9.54 -10.70 -5.77
CA ARG A 72 10.63 -10.89 -6.74
C ARG A 72 10.20 -10.55 -8.16
N SER A 73 8.99 -10.90 -8.57
CA SER A 73 8.47 -10.58 -9.90
C SER A 73 8.26 -9.08 -10.11
N GLN A 74 7.96 -8.33 -9.07
CA GLN A 74 7.83 -6.86 -9.12
C GLN A 74 9.19 -6.15 -9.17
N SER A 75 10.26 -6.77 -8.66
CA SER A 75 11.60 -6.19 -8.61
C SER A 75 12.52 -6.65 -9.74
N VAL A 76 12.01 -7.13 -10.86
CA VAL A 76 12.76 -7.61 -12.04
C VAL A 76 13.63 -6.54 -12.71
N THR A 77 13.67 -5.33 -12.20
CA THR A 77 14.59 -4.28 -12.68
C THR A 77 15.97 -4.31 -12.02
N SER A 78 16.24 -5.13 -11.03
CA SER A 78 17.58 -5.25 -10.44
C SER A 78 18.18 -6.62 -10.71
N LYS A 79 19.22 -6.60 -11.54
CA LYS A 79 20.09 -7.68 -11.99
C LYS A 79 20.23 -8.83 -11.01
N SER A 80 19.87 -10.00 -11.52
CA SER A 80 20.29 -11.34 -11.13
C SER A 80 21.41 -11.39 -10.10
N ASN A 81 21.12 -11.83 -8.90
CA ASN A 81 22.14 -12.49 -8.13
C ASN A 81 21.93 -14.01 -8.28
N ARG A 82 22.87 -14.68 -8.94
CA ARG A 82 22.97 -16.14 -9.02
C ARG A 82 23.05 -16.68 -7.60
N GLY A 83 22.00 -17.33 -7.14
CA GLY A 83 21.95 -17.90 -5.81
C GLY A 83 20.62 -17.54 -5.15
N GLY A 84 19.52 -18.15 -5.60
CA GLY A 84 18.21 -17.94 -4.97
C GLY A 84 18.29 -18.27 -3.48
N ARG A 85 17.88 -17.34 -2.63
CA ARG A 85 17.79 -17.54 -1.19
C ARG A 85 16.97 -18.80 -0.91
N ARG A 86 17.53 -19.73 -0.16
CA ARG A 86 16.93 -21.04 0.14
C ARG A 86 15.72 -20.92 1.09
N TYR A 87 15.60 -19.81 1.82
CA TYR A 87 14.52 -19.54 2.80
C TYR A 87 13.84 -18.22 2.50
N SER A 88 12.53 -18.17 2.75
CA SER A 88 11.75 -16.94 2.69
C SER A 88 12.31 -15.91 3.67
N PRO A 89 12.36 -14.60 3.29
CA PRO A 89 12.84 -13.55 4.17
C PRO A 89 11.87 -13.31 5.34
N TYR A 90 12.40 -12.74 6.40
CA TYR A 90 11.60 -12.18 7.48
C TYR A 90 11.28 -10.72 7.20
N ALA A 91 10.03 -10.36 7.43
CA ALA A 91 9.55 -8.98 7.40
C ALA A 91 9.43 -8.45 8.83
N PHE A 92 9.94 -7.23 9.05
CA PHE A 92 9.90 -6.54 10.33
C PHE A 92 9.01 -5.32 10.21
N ALA A 93 7.97 -5.25 11.03
CA ALA A 93 7.14 -4.06 11.17
C ALA A 93 7.91 -2.93 11.87
N GLU A 94 7.35 -1.73 11.93
CA GLU A 94 7.95 -0.56 12.59
C GLU A 94 8.40 -0.91 14.03
N GLN A 95 7.55 -1.58 14.79
CA GLN A 95 7.83 -1.99 16.17
C GLN A 95 8.96 -3.04 16.23
N GLY A 96 8.99 -3.97 15.29
CA GLY A 96 10.05 -4.97 15.19
C GLY A 96 11.41 -4.34 14.88
N VAL A 97 11.45 -3.33 14.00
CA VAL A 97 12.66 -2.56 13.74
C VAL A 97 13.10 -1.78 14.97
N ALA A 98 12.17 -1.17 15.71
CA ALA A 98 12.49 -0.49 16.97
C ALA A 98 13.16 -1.43 17.99
N MET A 99 12.69 -2.68 18.08
CA MET A 99 13.29 -3.70 18.95
C MET A 99 14.71 -4.09 18.52
N LEU A 100 15.04 -4.08 17.21
CA LEU A 100 16.37 -4.45 16.74
C LEU A 100 17.48 -3.56 17.29
N SER A 101 17.22 -2.28 17.55
CA SER A 101 18.20 -1.38 18.14
C SER A 101 18.70 -1.85 19.51
N SER A 102 17.80 -2.40 20.33
CA SER A 102 18.13 -2.92 21.66
C SER A 102 18.83 -4.27 21.61
N VAL A 103 18.63 -5.05 20.52
CA VAL A 103 19.21 -6.37 20.34
C VAL A 103 20.61 -6.32 19.72
N LEU A 104 20.82 -5.39 18.77
CA LEU A 104 22.12 -5.21 18.08
C LEU A 104 23.13 -4.40 18.89
N ASN A 105 22.67 -3.62 19.82
CA ASN A 105 23.43 -2.87 20.85
C ASN A 105 24.76 -2.28 20.35
N SER A 106 24.71 -1.50 19.26
CA SER A 106 25.86 -0.77 18.73
C SER A 106 25.47 0.67 18.37
N ASP A 107 26.44 1.60 18.46
CA ASP A 107 26.21 3.02 18.09
C ASP A 107 25.66 3.15 16.67
N ARG A 108 26.14 2.33 15.75
CA ARG A 108 25.64 2.27 14.38
C ARG A 108 24.17 1.83 14.35
N ALA A 109 23.81 0.80 15.11
CA ALA A 109 22.44 0.31 15.16
C ALA A 109 21.48 1.40 15.69
N ILE A 110 21.92 2.15 16.70
CA ILE A 110 21.14 3.26 17.25
C ILE A 110 20.92 4.35 16.17
N ALA A 111 22.01 4.79 15.51
CA ALA A 111 21.92 5.82 14.47
C ALA A 111 21.03 5.40 13.29
N VAL A 112 21.20 4.16 12.79
CA VAL A 112 20.37 3.58 11.72
C VAL A 112 18.92 3.52 12.13
N ASN A 113 18.64 3.07 13.35
CA ASN A 113 17.28 2.93 13.85
C ASN A 113 16.56 4.28 13.94
N ILE A 114 17.25 5.33 14.35
CA ILE A 114 16.70 6.68 14.37
C ILE A 114 16.27 7.10 12.96
N GLU A 115 17.09 6.88 11.94
CA GLU A 115 16.76 7.24 10.56
C GLU A 115 15.62 6.38 9.99
N ILE A 116 15.56 5.11 10.35
CA ILE A 116 14.45 4.23 9.94
C ILE A 116 13.14 4.73 10.59
N MET A 117 13.14 5.03 11.88
CA MET A 117 11.96 5.56 12.58
C MET A 117 11.50 6.89 11.99
N ARG A 118 12.42 7.81 11.68
CA ARG A 118 12.10 9.07 10.98
C ARG A 118 11.44 8.81 9.63
N SER A 119 11.92 7.82 8.87
CA SER A 119 11.35 7.43 7.58
C SER A 119 9.93 6.87 7.72
N PHE A 120 9.65 6.04 8.72
CA PHE A 120 8.29 5.55 8.99
C PHE A 120 7.33 6.70 9.35
N VAL A 121 7.77 7.62 10.21
CA VAL A 121 6.98 8.79 10.58
C VAL A 121 6.70 9.67 9.36
N ARG A 122 7.70 9.94 8.53
CA ARG A 122 7.56 10.74 7.30
C ARG A 122 6.57 10.12 6.32
N ILE A 123 6.67 8.81 6.06
CA ILE A 123 5.74 8.10 5.18
C ILE A 123 4.31 8.14 5.73
N ARG A 124 4.14 8.01 7.04
CA ARG A 124 2.83 8.13 7.69
C ARG A 124 2.23 9.51 7.48
N SER A 125 3.00 10.58 7.72
CA SER A 125 2.57 11.95 7.53
C SER A 125 2.18 12.26 6.08
N LEU A 126 2.93 11.76 5.10
CA LEU A 126 2.61 11.91 3.68
C LEU A 126 1.26 11.26 3.34
N LEU A 127 1.02 10.04 3.79
CA LEU A 127 -0.25 9.34 3.54
C LEU A 127 -1.43 9.99 4.26
N GLU A 128 -1.22 10.61 5.40
CA GLU A 128 -2.25 11.38 6.09
C GLU A 128 -2.58 12.69 5.35
N ALA A 129 -1.57 13.33 4.78
CA ALA A 129 -1.75 14.53 3.96
C ALA A 129 -2.55 14.25 2.67
N ASP A 130 -2.48 13.04 2.12
CA ASP A 130 -3.20 12.66 0.90
C ASP A 130 -4.69 12.32 1.13
N LYS A 131 -5.11 12.01 2.36
CA LYS A 131 -6.51 11.70 2.68
C LYS A 131 -7.52 12.81 2.28
N PRO A 132 -7.25 14.09 2.49
CA PRO A 132 -8.14 15.16 2.03
C PRO A 132 -8.26 15.21 0.51
N LEU A 133 -7.18 14.91 -0.22
CA LEU A 133 -7.16 14.88 -1.67
C LEU A 133 -8.01 13.71 -2.21
N ALA A 134 -7.84 12.51 -1.68
CA ALA A 134 -8.67 11.35 -2.02
C ALA A 134 -10.17 11.65 -1.83
N ARG A 135 -10.55 12.27 -0.70
CA ARG A 135 -11.94 12.69 -0.45
C ARG A 135 -12.45 13.73 -1.45
N LYS A 136 -11.58 14.60 -1.96
CA LYS A 136 -11.94 15.57 -3.01
C LYS A 136 -12.18 14.86 -4.34
N PHE A 137 -11.36 13.87 -4.70
CA PHE A 137 -11.55 13.05 -5.90
C PHE A 137 -12.86 12.28 -5.83
N ASP A 138 -13.16 11.57 -4.75
CA ASP A 138 -14.43 10.85 -4.56
C ASP A 138 -15.65 11.79 -4.71
N ARG A 139 -15.53 13.04 -4.23
CA ARG A 139 -16.59 14.04 -4.36
C ARG A 139 -16.76 14.51 -5.80
N LEU A 140 -15.66 14.68 -6.53
CA LEU A 140 -15.69 15.06 -7.94
C LEU A 140 -16.28 13.95 -8.81
N GLU A 141 -15.91 12.70 -8.59
CA GLU A 141 -16.47 11.54 -9.29
C GLU A 141 -17.99 11.43 -9.10
N ARG A 142 -18.46 11.59 -7.84
CA ARG A 142 -19.92 11.60 -7.58
C ARG A 142 -20.65 12.73 -8.28
N LYS A 143 -20.07 13.94 -8.33
CA LYS A 143 -20.64 15.07 -9.08
C LYS A 143 -20.68 14.78 -10.56
N LEU A 144 -19.63 14.22 -11.13
CA LEU A 144 -19.56 13.86 -12.54
C LEU A 144 -20.66 12.85 -12.89
N ALA A 145 -20.80 11.77 -12.11
CA ALA A 145 -21.86 10.79 -12.29
C ALA A 145 -23.27 11.38 -12.20
N SER A 146 -23.50 12.36 -11.31
CA SER A 146 -24.79 13.05 -11.21
C SER A 146 -25.08 13.94 -12.42
N HIS A 147 -24.05 14.58 -13.00
CA HIS A 147 -24.17 15.37 -14.24
C HIS A 147 -24.50 14.48 -15.43
N ASP A 148 -23.84 13.32 -15.55
CA ASP A 148 -24.10 12.36 -16.62
C ASP A 148 -25.57 11.87 -16.56
N GLN A 149 -26.11 11.57 -15.39
CA GLN A 149 -27.52 11.21 -15.21
C GLN A 149 -28.46 12.35 -15.61
N ALA A 150 -28.14 13.59 -15.25
CA ALA A 150 -28.93 14.76 -15.65
C ALA A 150 -28.92 14.95 -17.16
N ILE A 151 -27.78 14.79 -17.82
CA ILE A 151 -27.65 14.87 -19.29
C ILE A 151 -28.50 13.79 -19.97
N VAL A 152 -28.43 12.54 -19.48
CA VAL A 152 -29.26 11.44 -20.00
C VAL A 152 -30.76 11.75 -19.83
N GLY A 153 -31.15 12.31 -18.68
CA GLY A 153 -32.53 12.76 -18.41
C GLY A 153 -33.00 13.83 -19.41
N ILE A 154 -32.16 14.84 -19.67
CA ILE A 154 -32.46 15.91 -20.63
C ILE A 154 -32.58 15.35 -22.06
N LEU A 155 -31.66 14.50 -22.48
CA LEU A 155 -31.72 13.85 -23.80
C LEU A 155 -32.98 12.98 -23.94
N SER A 156 -33.39 12.28 -22.91
CA SER A 156 -34.63 11.50 -22.91
C SER A 156 -35.87 12.40 -23.04
N ALA A 157 -35.92 13.51 -22.31
CA ALA A 157 -37.00 14.48 -22.41
C ALA A 157 -37.09 15.12 -23.81
N ILE A 158 -35.94 15.48 -24.39
CA ILE A 158 -35.91 16.01 -25.78
C ILE A 158 -36.42 14.95 -26.76
N ARG A 159 -36.02 13.68 -26.64
CA ARG A 159 -36.54 12.62 -27.52
C ARG A 159 -38.05 12.43 -27.38
N GLN A 160 -38.62 12.53 -26.18
CA GLN A 160 -40.07 12.46 -25.97
C GLN A 160 -40.79 13.65 -26.60
N LEU A 161 -40.22 14.85 -26.56
CA LEU A 161 -40.78 16.02 -27.20
C LEU A 161 -40.70 15.94 -28.75
N MET A 162 -39.65 15.33 -29.29
CA MET A 162 -39.50 15.15 -30.74
C MET A 162 -40.38 14.05 -31.31
N ASN A 163 -40.67 13.01 -30.49
CA ASN A 163 -41.52 11.90 -30.86
C ASN A 163 -42.68 11.78 -29.82
N PRO A 164 -43.67 12.67 -29.84
CA PRO A 164 -44.82 12.58 -28.94
C PRO A 164 -45.55 11.27 -29.23
N PRO A 165 -45.95 10.51 -28.16
CA PRO A 165 -46.74 9.31 -28.34
C PRO A 165 -48.00 9.65 -29.11
N GLU A 166 -48.31 8.89 -30.18
CA GLU A 166 -49.57 9.11 -30.91
C GLU A 166 -50.77 9.11 -29.94
N PRO A 167 -51.61 10.14 -30.03
CA PRO A 167 -52.79 10.17 -29.19
C PRO A 167 -53.64 8.92 -29.52
N LYS A 168 -53.92 8.10 -28.51
CA LYS A 168 -54.84 6.97 -28.66
C LYS A 168 -56.14 7.53 -29.19
N ARG A 169 -56.42 7.36 -30.48
CA ARG A 169 -57.71 7.69 -31.09
C ARG A 169 -58.78 6.90 -30.33
N ARG A 170 -59.52 7.54 -29.48
CA ARG A 170 -60.77 6.98 -28.99
C ARG A 170 -61.70 6.87 -30.21
N GLY A 171 -61.95 5.64 -30.62
CA GLY A 171 -62.96 5.40 -31.62
C GLY A 171 -64.30 5.97 -31.13
N ILE A 172 -64.76 6.99 -31.81
CA ILE A 172 -66.16 7.49 -31.66
C ILE A 172 -67.02 6.45 -32.37
N GLY A 173 -67.30 5.37 -31.62
CA GLY A 173 -68.21 4.33 -32.11
C GLY A 173 -69.47 4.34 -31.31
N PHE A 174 -70.54 4.73 -31.92
CA PHE A 174 -71.90 4.43 -31.44
C PHE A 174 -72.08 2.90 -31.46
N THR A 175 -71.94 2.24 -30.32
CA THR A 175 -72.40 0.88 -30.17
C THR A 175 -73.87 0.93 -29.78
N ALA A 176 -74.76 0.87 -30.78
CA ALA A 176 -76.14 0.53 -30.54
C ALA A 176 -76.21 -0.96 -30.26
N ASP A 177 -76.50 -1.34 -29.02
CA ASP A 177 -76.89 -2.71 -28.66
C ASP A 177 -78.29 -3.00 -29.29
N LEU A 178 -78.32 -3.68 -30.40
CA LEU A 178 -79.55 -4.36 -30.87
C LEU A 178 -79.59 -5.75 -30.23
N LYS A 179 -80.42 -5.85 -29.17
CA LYS A 179 -80.89 -7.16 -28.70
C LYS A 179 -82.10 -7.53 -29.55
N GLU A 180 -82.03 -8.66 -30.24
CA GLU A 180 -83.07 -9.68 -30.42
C GLU A 180 -82.49 -11.05 -30.22
#